data_6f1d240ea380fdf0458e1f91651941d8
#
_entry.id   6f1d240ea380fdf0458e1f91651941d8
#
_cell.length_a   1.000
_cell.length_b   1.000
_cell.length_c   1.000
_cell.angle_alpha   90.00
_cell.angle_beta   90.00
_cell.angle_gamma   90.00
#
_symmetry.space_group_name_H-M   'P 1'
#
loop_
_entity.id
_entity.type
_entity.pdbx_description
1 polymer ?
#
loop_
_entity_poly.entity_id
_entity_poly.type
_entity_poly.pdbx_seq_one_letter_code
_entity_poly.pdbx_strand_id
1 'polypeptide(L)'
;MLHFLWIKNERRAMLKKVVVFDGGFGGEIFADYVEREIAVIDVIRVIAWRDLMPLTKNPKDARQIAEQALSPYIGRVDIIVFANHLLSTLDLKYFKQKYPRQQFLGFSFPTTTSKRALVLATKALHGSFAYFNLIHKLPAKTQTADLDEWVPLVDDAELTNEQIQHDLVRFKRFKPETILLAHTNFVDIKKDLSKIFGPHVKIEDGFSDTFRNLCSMLGFRGLDGRKSE
;
A
#
# COMPACT_ATOMS: atom_id res chain seq x y z
N MET A 1 -36.24 21.76 -0.68
CA MET A 1 -35.66 20.42 -0.51
C MET A 1 -35.04 19.83 -1.78
N LEU A 2 -35.74 19.90 -2.94
CA LEU A 2 -35.21 19.41 -4.24
C LEU A 2 -33.97 20.16 -4.75
N HIS A 3 -33.88 21.46 -4.53
CA HIS A 3 -32.71 22.27 -4.97
C HIS A 3 -31.41 21.92 -4.24
N PHE A 4 -31.48 21.54 -2.95
CA PHE A 4 -30.33 21.08 -2.15
C PHE A 4 -29.83 19.69 -2.57
N LEU A 5 -30.74 18.81 -2.99
CA LEU A 5 -30.40 17.47 -3.51
C LEU A 5 -29.73 17.57 -4.90
N TRP A 6 -30.17 18.53 -5.73
CA TRP A 6 -29.60 18.76 -7.05
C TRP A 6 -28.16 19.30 -6.96
N ILE A 7 -27.91 20.30 -6.09
CA ILE A 7 -26.57 20.87 -5.86
C ILE A 7 -25.62 19.81 -5.28
N LYS A 8 -26.09 18.92 -4.38
CA LYS A 8 -25.29 17.78 -3.89
C LYS A 8 -24.93 16.80 -5.00
N ASN A 9 -25.85 16.52 -5.91
CA ASN A 9 -25.62 15.61 -7.03
C ASN A 9 -24.66 16.20 -8.07
N GLU A 10 -24.75 17.50 -8.40
CA GLU A 10 -23.80 18.13 -9.31
C GLU A 10 -22.39 18.23 -8.71
N ARG A 11 -22.27 18.56 -7.43
CA ARG A 11 -20.95 18.54 -6.75
C ARG A 11 -20.34 17.15 -6.74
N ARG A 12 -21.14 16.09 -6.56
CA ARG A 12 -20.68 14.71 -6.60
C ARG A 12 -20.25 14.27 -8.01
N ALA A 13 -20.87 14.80 -9.05
CA ALA A 13 -20.50 14.56 -10.44
C ALA A 13 -19.17 15.22 -10.86
N MET A 14 -18.67 16.21 -10.09
CA MET A 14 -17.41 16.89 -10.30
C MET A 14 -16.26 16.37 -9.42
N LEU A 15 -16.53 15.45 -8.50
CA LEU A 15 -15.49 14.85 -7.68
C LEU A 15 -14.58 13.93 -8.51
N LYS A 16 -13.29 14.01 -8.25
CA LYS A 16 -12.35 13.01 -8.78
C LYS A 16 -12.66 11.66 -8.18
N LYS A 17 -12.76 10.62 -9.04
CA LYS A 17 -13.07 9.25 -8.63
C LYS A 17 -11.81 8.42 -8.63
N VAL A 18 -11.53 7.82 -7.48
CA VAL A 18 -10.35 6.96 -7.29
C VAL A 18 -10.80 5.60 -6.77
N VAL A 19 -10.40 4.55 -7.46
CA VAL A 19 -10.51 3.19 -6.94
C VAL A 19 -9.23 2.88 -6.16
N VAL A 20 -9.38 2.43 -4.92
CA VAL A 20 -8.32 1.81 -4.13
C VAL A 20 -8.57 0.30 -4.13
N PHE A 21 -7.68 -0.43 -4.80
CA PHE A 21 -7.75 -1.88 -4.97
C PHE A 21 -6.68 -2.55 -4.12
N ASP A 22 -7.08 -3.46 -3.24
CA ASP A 22 -6.18 -4.28 -2.43
C ASP A 22 -6.74 -5.70 -2.25
N GLY A 23 -5.86 -6.60 -1.84
CA GLY A 23 -6.19 -7.92 -1.35
C GLY A 23 -6.61 -7.97 0.11
N GLY A 24 -6.37 -6.92 0.91
CA GLY A 24 -6.55 -6.96 2.35
C GLY A 24 -6.88 -5.61 3.00
N PHE A 25 -6.74 -5.54 4.31
CA PHE A 25 -7.12 -4.40 5.13
C PHE A 25 -6.25 -3.14 4.89
N GLY A 26 -5.01 -3.32 4.38
CA GLY A 26 -4.13 -2.19 4.07
C GLY A 26 -4.70 -1.21 3.05
N GLY A 27 -5.50 -1.71 2.11
CA GLY A 27 -6.23 -0.88 1.15
C GLY A 27 -7.31 -0.01 1.80
N GLU A 28 -8.02 -0.54 2.80
CA GLU A 28 -8.98 0.23 3.62
C GLU A 28 -8.28 1.38 4.33
N ILE A 29 -7.16 1.10 5.02
CA ILE A 29 -6.39 2.12 5.74
C ILE A 29 -5.90 3.21 4.78
N PHE A 30 -5.43 2.83 3.58
CA PHE A 30 -5.00 3.81 2.59
C PHE A 30 -6.16 4.63 2.03
N ALA A 31 -7.32 4.01 1.80
CA ALA A 31 -8.52 4.70 1.36
C ALA A 31 -9.00 5.73 2.40
N ASP A 32 -9.03 5.35 3.68
CA ASP A 32 -9.37 6.26 4.79
C ASP A 32 -8.38 7.43 4.89
N TYR A 33 -7.08 7.14 4.68
CA TYR A 33 -6.06 8.17 4.65
C TYR A 33 -6.32 9.17 3.52
N VAL A 34 -6.63 8.71 2.30
CA VAL A 34 -6.90 9.56 1.14
C VAL A 34 -8.15 10.42 1.36
N GLU A 35 -9.25 9.84 1.89
CA GLU A 35 -10.50 10.59 2.17
C GLU A 35 -10.32 11.65 3.25
N ARG A 36 -9.51 11.38 4.25
CA ARG A 36 -9.21 12.34 5.31
C ARG A 36 -8.41 13.54 4.80
N GLU A 37 -7.45 13.29 3.89
CA GLU A 37 -6.54 14.32 3.40
C GLU A 37 -7.12 15.11 2.21
N ILE A 38 -8.08 14.55 1.46
CA ILE A 38 -8.67 15.17 0.26
C ILE A 38 -10.20 15.24 0.41
N ALA A 39 -10.73 16.40 0.75
CA ALA A 39 -12.17 16.59 0.95
C ALA A 39 -13.02 16.50 -0.33
N VAL A 40 -12.40 16.63 -1.51
CA VAL A 40 -13.09 16.71 -2.82
C VAL A 40 -12.77 15.50 -3.70
N ILE A 41 -12.85 14.30 -3.12
CA ILE A 41 -12.58 13.04 -3.79
C ILE A 41 -13.70 12.03 -3.51
N ASP A 42 -13.95 11.14 -4.46
CA ASP A 42 -14.86 9.97 -4.31
C ASP A 42 -13.98 8.72 -4.35
N VAL A 43 -13.78 8.09 -3.19
CA VAL A 43 -12.93 6.89 -3.04
C VAL A 43 -13.80 5.65 -3.05
N ILE A 44 -13.54 4.76 -3.99
CA ILE A 44 -14.21 3.48 -4.15
C ILE A 44 -13.24 2.39 -3.66
N ARG A 45 -13.63 1.67 -2.63
CA ARG A 45 -12.87 0.55 -2.08
C ARG A 45 -13.21 -0.73 -2.82
N VAL A 46 -12.21 -1.42 -3.33
CA VAL A 46 -12.34 -2.73 -3.98
C VAL A 46 -11.38 -3.69 -3.29
N ILE A 47 -11.93 -4.45 -2.34
CA ILE A 47 -11.15 -5.37 -1.51
C ILE A 47 -11.45 -6.80 -1.93
N ALA A 48 -10.42 -7.51 -2.37
CA ALA A 48 -10.52 -8.87 -2.91
C ALA A 48 -9.83 -9.92 -2.01
N TRP A 49 -9.79 -9.68 -0.70
CA TRP A 49 -9.00 -10.45 0.26
C TRP A 49 -9.21 -11.98 0.18
N ARG A 50 -10.48 -12.42 0.19
CA ARG A 50 -10.80 -13.85 0.15
C ARG A 50 -10.36 -14.54 -1.14
N ASP A 51 -10.35 -13.78 -2.23
CA ASP A 51 -10.05 -14.29 -3.56
C ASP A 51 -8.54 -14.21 -3.86
N LEU A 52 -7.81 -13.28 -3.24
CA LEU A 52 -6.38 -13.07 -3.45
C LEU A 52 -5.47 -13.86 -2.49
N MET A 53 -5.96 -14.26 -1.30
CA MET A 53 -5.17 -15.04 -0.35
C MET A 53 -4.60 -16.36 -0.92
N PRO A 54 -5.34 -17.14 -1.72
CA PRO A 54 -4.76 -18.32 -2.35
C PRO A 54 -3.71 -18.04 -3.41
N LEU A 55 -3.59 -16.79 -3.88
CA LEU A 55 -2.88 -16.39 -5.09
C LEU A 55 -1.42 -16.02 -4.87
N THR A 56 -0.97 -15.98 -3.63
CA THR A 56 0.47 -15.98 -3.34
C THR A 56 1.18 -17.19 -3.95
N LYS A 57 0.43 -18.20 -4.39
CA LYS A 57 0.94 -19.42 -5.04
C LYS A 57 0.96 -19.35 -6.58
N ASN A 58 0.12 -18.51 -7.20
CA ASN A 58 0.07 -18.38 -8.66
C ASN A 58 -0.24 -16.92 -9.11
N PRO A 59 0.78 -16.14 -9.54
CA PRO A 59 0.59 -14.76 -9.97
C PRO A 59 -0.39 -14.56 -11.14
N LYS A 60 -0.61 -15.58 -11.98
CA LYS A 60 -1.56 -15.46 -13.11
C LYS A 60 -3.00 -15.40 -12.63
N ASP A 61 -3.32 -16.16 -11.59
CA ASP A 61 -4.66 -16.18 -11.02
C ASP A 61 -4.95 -14.85 -10.30
N ALA A 62 -3.95 -14.28 -9.61
CA ALA A 62 -4.03 -12.94 -9.01
C ALA A 62 -4.42 -11.88 -10.03
N ARG A 63 -3.78 -11.91 -11.20
CA ARG A 63 -4.07 -10.97 -12.29
C ARG A 63 -5.49 -11.11 -12.82
N GLN A 64 -5.96 -12.34 -13.02
CA GLN A 64 -7.32 -12.60 -13.51
C GLN A 64 -8.38 -12.08 -12.52
N ILE A 65 -8.18 -12.31 -11.22
CA ILE A 65 -9.09 -11.80 -10.19
C ILE A 65 -9.05 -10.27 -10.13
N ALA A 66 -7.86 -9.67 -10.18
CA ALA A 66 -7.75 -8.21 -10.24
C ALA A 66 -8.48 -7.63 -11.48
N GLU A 67 -8.39 -8.28 -12.65
CA GLU A 67 -9.13 -7.87 -13.84
C GLU A 67 -10.63 -7.96 -13.64
N GLN A 68 -11.13 -9.06 -13.11
CA GLN A 68 -12.55 -9.23 -12.85
C GLN A 68 -13.07 -8.18 -11.86
N ALA A 69 -12.37 -7.97 -10.75
CA ALA A 69 -12.73 -6.99 -9.73
C ALA A 69 -12.70 -5.54 -10.25
N LEU A 70 -11.75 -5.21 -11.12
CA LEU A 70 -11.56 -3.85 -11.63
C LEU A 70 -12.35 -3.55 -12.90
N SER A 71 -12.86 -4.58 -13.61
CA SER A 71 -13.58 -4.40 -14.88
C SER A 71 -14.76 -3.40 -14.83
N PRO A 72 -15.55 -3.29 -13.73
CA PRO A 72 -16.64 -2.32 -13.64
C PRO A 72 -16.17 -0.86 -13.61
N TYR A 73 -14.91 -0.61 -13.27
CA TYR A 73 -14.35 0.73 -13.00
C TYR A 73 -13.46 1.24 -14.13
N ILE A 74 -12.91 0.34 -14.96
CA ILE A 74 -12.01 0.72 -16.06
C ILE A 74 -12.71 1.66 -17.04
N GLY A 75 -12.10 2.82 -17.29
CA GLY A 75 -12.65 3.88 -18.14
C GLY A 75 -13.76 4.72 -17.50
N ARG A 76 -14.10 4.49 -16.23
CA ARG A 76 -15.18 5.19 -15.50
C ARG A 76 -14.70 5.96 -14.27
N VAL A 77 -13.45 5.81 -13.91
CA VAL A 77 -12.80 6.49 -12.78
C VAL A 77 -11.52 7.19 -13.26
N ASP A 78 -11.08 8.21 -12.53
CA ASP A 78 -9.87 8.95 -12.90
C ASP A 78 -8.63 8.09 -12.71
N ILE A 79 -8.48 7.43 -11.56
CA ILE A 79 -7.29 6.64 -11.22
C ILE A 79 -7.71 5.35 -10.51
N ILE A 80 -7.00 4.26 -10.81
CA ILE A 80 -7.02 3.02 -10.03
C ILE A 80 -5.69 2.88 -9.31
N VAL A 81 -5.72 2.85 -7.98
CA VAL A 81 -4.54 2.63 -7.13
C VAL A 81 -4.48 1.17 -6.72
N PHE A 82 -3.40 0.48 -7.04
CA PHE A 82 -3.07 -0.82 -6.45
C PHE A 82 -2.45 -0.59 -5.07
N ALA A 83 -3.25 -0.64 -4.01
CA ALA A 83 -2.80 -0.46 -2.63
C ALA A 83 -2.12 -1.73 -2.06
N ASN A 84 -1.38 -2.42 -2.90
CA ASN A 84 -0.70 -3.67 -2.59
C ASN A 84 0.67 -3.72 -3.26
N HIS A 85 1.73 -3.95 -2.48
CA HIS A 85 3.10 -3.95 -3.00
C HIS A 85 3.35 -5.07 -4.03
N LEU A 86 2.81 -6.28 -3.78
CA LEU A 86 2.99 -7.41 -4.69
C LEU A 86 2.33 -7.15 -6.05
N LEU A 87 1.05 -6.77 -6.05
CA LEU A 87 0.32 -6.44 -7.28
C LEU A 87 0.92 -5.25 -8.02
N SER A 88 1.33 -4.21 -7.29
CA SER A 88 2.02 -3.04 -7.86
C SER A 88 3.31 -3.44 -8.57
N THR A 89 4.00 -4.42 -8.04
CA THR A 89 5.30 -4.86 -8.54
C THR A 89 5.16 -5.79 -9.75
N LEU A 90 4.18 -6.71 -9.72
CA LEU A 90 4.03 -7.76 -10.74
C LEU A 90 3.13 -7.33 -11.90
N ASP A 91 2.04 -6.63 -11.61
CA ASP A 91 0.94 -6.48 -12.56
C ASP A 91 0.68 -5.06 -13.06
N LEU A 92 1.19 -4.03 -12.40
CA LEU A 92 0.96 -2.63 -12.79
C LEU A 92 1.32 -2.36 -14.27
N LYS A 93 2.44 -2.90 -14.74
CA LYS A 93 2.88 -2.75 -16.14
C LYS A 93 1.88 -3.39 -17.10
N TYR A 94 1.39 -4.58 -16.78
CA TYR A 94 0.39 -5.29 -17.58
C TYR A 94 -0.90 -4.47 -17.70
N PHE A 95 -1.44 -3.96 -16.60
CA PHE A 95 -2.68 -3.17 -16.61
C PHE A 95 -2.51 -1.87 -17.41
N LYS A 96 -1.40 -1.16 -17.26
CA LYS A 96 -1.09 0.04 -18.05
C LYS A 96 -1.00 -0.24 -19.56
N GLN A 97 -0.48 -1.39 -19.95
CA GLN A 97 -0.40 -1.80 -21.36
C GLN A 97 -1.76 -2.21 -21.92
N LYS A 98 -2.53 -2.98 -21.14
CA LYS A 98 -3.84 -3.48 -21.57
C LYS A 98 -4.92 -2.39 -21.63
N TYR A 99 -4.85 -1.42 -20.74
CA TYR A 99 -5.83 -0.34 -20.61
C TYR A 99 -5.16 1.04 -20.70
N PRO A 100 -4.62 1.44 -21.85
CA PRO A 100 -3.76 2.62 -21.99
C PRO A 100 -4.46 3.95 -21.72
N ARG A 101 -5.81 3.99 -21.74
CA ARG A 101 -6.59 5.19 -21.44
C ARG A 101 -6.94 5.31 -19.94
N GLN A 102 -6.78 4.24 -19.16
CA GLN A 102 -7.01 4.25 -17.72
C GLN A 102 -5.71 4.58 -16.99
N GLN A 103 -5.76 5.53 -16.06
CA GLN A 103 -4.62 5.81 -15.20
C GLN A 103 -4.54 4.77 -14.07
N PHE A 104 -3.35 4.23 -13.87
CA PHE A 104 -3.04 3.29 -12.79
C PHE A 104 -1.84 3.79 -12.00
N LEU A 105 -1.97 3.76 -10.67
CA LEU A 105 -0.92 4.05 -9.72
C LEU A 105 -0.61 2.79 -8.90
N GLY A 106 0.66 2.41 -8.80
CA GLY A 106 1.11 1.37 -7.89
C GLY A 106 1.45 1.94 -6.53
N PHE A 107 1.39 1.10 -5.51
CA PHE A 107 1.84 1.47 -4.17
C PHE A 107 3.36 1.65 -4.15
N SER A 108 3.81 2.76 -3.61
CA SER A 108 5.23 3.10 -3.54
C SER A 108 5.95 2.15 -2.58
N PHE A 109 7.07 1.60 -3.02
CA PHE A 109 7.92 0.82 -2.13
C PHE A 109 8.66 1.79 -1.19
N PRO A 110 8.68 1.50 0.13
CA PRO A 110 9.37 2.37 1.08
C PRO A 110 10.87 2.42 0.82
N THR A 111 11.46 3.60 0.98
CA THR A 111 12.89 3.85 0.74
C THR A 111 13.58 4.37 1.99
N THR A 112 14.90 4.33 2.01
CA THR A 112 15.70 4.86 3.11
C THR A 112 17.05 5.36 2.63
N THR A 113 17.61 6.31 3.36
CA THR A 113 19.01 6.77 3.23
C THR A 113 19.91 6.19 4.33
N SER A 114 19.36 5.39 5.23
CA SER A 114 20.10 4.75 6.33
C SER A 114 21.07 3.69 5.83
N LYS A 115 22.07 3.33 6.65
CA LYS A 115 23.08 2.32 6.29
C LYS A 115 22.59 0.88 6.49
N ARG A 116 21.61 0.65 7.36
CA ARG A 116 21.04 -0.67 7.65
C ARG A 116 19.53 -0.62 7.68
N ALA A 117 18.91 -1.44 6.87
CA ALA A 117 17.45 -1.53 6.79
C ALA A 117 16.96 -2.98 7.00
N LEU A 118 15.94 -3.13 7.84
CA LEU A 118 15.17 -4.36 7.97
C LEU A 118 13.90 -4.20 7.15
N VAL A 119 13.68 -5.10 6.19
CA VAL A 119 12.45 -5.11 5.38
C VAL A 119 11.51 -6.16 5.93
N LEU A 120 10.28 -5.74 6.23
CA LEU A 120 9.19 -6.65 6.59
C LEU A 120 8.33 -6.90 5.35
N ALA A 121 8.31 -8.13 4.86
CA ALA A 121 7.68 -8.50 3.58
C ALA A 121 7.01 -9.87 3.66
N THR A 122 6.21 -10.20 2.66
CA THR A 122 5.74 -11.57 2.43
C THR A 122 6.75 -12.35 1.57
N LYS A 123 6.77 -13.68 1.66
CA LYS A 123 7.61 -14.56 0.83
C LYS A 123 7.35 -14.35 -0.66
N ALA A 124 6.08 -14.15 -1.03
CA ALA A 124 5.69 -13.90 -2.41
C ALA A 124 6.34 -12.62 -2.98
N LEU A 125 6.39 -11.54 -2.19
CA LEU A 125 7.08 -10.32 -2.57
C LEU A 125 8.60 -10.52 -2.53
N HIS A 126 9.15 -11.04 -1.44
CA HIS A 126 10.58 -11.27 -1.25
C HIS A 126 11.18 -12.16 -2.35
N GLY A 127 10.49 -13.23 -2.75
CA GLY A 127 10.93 -14.13 -3.83
C GLY A 127 10.78 -13.55 -5.24
N SER A 128 10.26 -12.34 -5.41
CA SER A 128 10.05 -11.76 -6.74
C SER A 128 11.30 -11.07 -7.28
N PHE A 129 11.54 -11.18 -8.60
CA PHE A 129 12.61 -10.46 -9.29
C PHE A 129 12.48 -8.93 -9.13
N ALA A 130 11.25 -8.46 -9.05
CA ALA A 130 10.98 -7.04 -8.89
C ALA A 130 11.39 -6.52 -7.49
N TYR A 131 11.17 -7.31 -6.44
CA TYR A 131 11.69 -7.01 -5.10
C TYR A 131 13.22 -6.98 -5.09
N PHE A 132 13.87 -7.96 -5.71
CA PHE A 132 15.32 -7.97 -5.86
C PHE A 132 15.83 -6.65 -6.46
N ASN A 133 15.23 -6.18 -7.54
CA ASN A 133 15.59 -4.90 -8.17
C ASN A 133 15.35 -3.67 -7.27
N LEU A 134 14.32 -3.71 -6.41
CA LEU A 134 14.05 -2.63 -5.46
C LEU A 134 15.12 -2.59 -4.37
N ILE A 135 15.43 -3.72 -3.77
CA ILE A 135 16.42 -3.82 -2.68
C ILE A 135 17.81 -3.42 -3.14
N HIS A 136 18.23 -3.81 -4.35
CA HIS A 136 19.56 -3.45 -4.90
C HIS A 136 19.72 -1.95 -5.17
N LYS A 137 18.65 -1.19 -5.24
CA LYS A 137 18.69 0.28 -5.38
C LYS A 137 18.78 1.01 -4.05
N LEU A 138 18.57 0.32 -2.94
CA LEU A 138 18.72 0.93 -1.63
C LEU A 138 20.19 1.11 -1.29
N PRO A 139 20.59 2.26 -0.72
CA PRO A 139 21.96 2.51 -0.28
C PRO A 139 22.32 1.76 1.00
N ALA A 140 21.42 0.91 1.50
CA ALA A 140 21.49 0.24 2.78
C ALA A 140 21.91 -1.23 2.64
N LYS A 141 22.68 -1.73 3.60
CA LYS A 141 22.74 -3.17 3.86
C LYS A 141 21.38 -3.61 4.37
N THR A 142 20.76 -4.60 3.71
CA THR A 142 19.39 -5.03 4.01
C THR A 142 19.33 -6.45 4.55
N GLN A 143 18.40 -6.67 5.46
CA GLN A 143 17.87 -8.00 5.79
C GLN A 143 16.36 -7.99 5.58
N THR A 144 15.77 -9.13 5.23
CA THR A 144 14.34 -9.28 5.04
C THR A 144 13.78 -10.29 6.03
N ALA A 145 12.67 -9.96 6.66
CA ALA A 145 11.86 -10.87 7.43
C ALA A 145 10.64 -11.27 6.58
N ASP A 146 10.46 -12.59 6.37
CA ASP A 146 9.30 -13.14 5.70
C ASP A 146 8.21 -13.38 6.74
N LEU A 147 7.10 -12.66 6.61
CA LEU A 147 6.06 -12.54 7.63
C LEU A 147 4.66 -12.81 7.06
N ASP A 148 4.53 -13.86 6.22
CA ASP A 148 3.24 -14.23 5.61
C ASP A 148 2.19 -14.53 6.69
N GLU A 149 2.61 -15.13 7.81
CA GLU A 149 1.75 -15.52 8.92
C GLU A 149 1.16 -14.30 9.67
N TRP A 150 1.81 -13.13 9.54
CA TRP A 150 1.32 -11.91 10.18
C TRP A 150 0.15 -11.30 9.42
N VAL A 151 0.04 -11.52 8.11
CA VAL A 151 -0.97 -10.86 7.28
C VAL A 151 -2.38 -11.10 7.82
N PRO A 152 -2.86 -12.36 8.01
CA PRO A 152 -4.17 -12.58 8.59
C PRO A 152 -4.27 -12.10 10.03
N LEU A 153 -3.22 -12.23 10.84
CA LEU A 153 -3.24 -11.81 12.25
C LEU A 153 -3.35 -10.28 12.40
N VAL A 154 -2.76 -9.51 11.48
CA VAL A 154 -2.92 -8.04 11.46
C VAL A 154 -4.33 -7.68 11.01
N ASP A 155 -4.85 -8.34 9.97
CA ASP A 155 -6.21 -8.10 9.47
C ASP A 155 -7.29 -8.37 10.53
N ASP A 156 -7.08 -9.40 11.35
CA ASP A 156 -8.01 -9.79 12.42
C ASP A 156 -7.70 -9.11 13.77
N ALA A 157 -6.69 -8.22 13.82
CA ALA A 157 -6.19 -7.55 15.03
C ALA A 157 -5.74 -8.54 16.14
N GLU A 158 -5.26 -9.71 15.75
CA GLU A 158 -4.82 -10.78 16.65
C GLU A 158 -3.30 -10.85 16.85
N LEU A 159 -2.51 -10.09 16.06
CA LEU A 159 -1.06 -10.08 16.19
C LEU A 159 -0.62 -9.42 17.50
N THR A 160 -0.02 -10.21 18.39
CA THR A 160 0.40 -9.73 19.70
C THR A 160 1.83 -9.15 19.72
N ASN A 161 2.12 -8.28 20.70
CA ASN A 161 3.47 -7.74 20.89
C ASN A 161 4.50 -8.83 21.20
N GLU A 162 4.11 -9.87 21.92
CA GLU A 162 4.94 -11.02 22.25
C GLU A 162 5.34 -11.78 21.00
N GLN A 163 4.43 -12.00 20.09
CA GLN A 163 4.70 -12.64 18.80
C GLN A 163 5.61 -11.79 17.93
N ILE A 164 5.32 -10.49 17.80
CA ILE A 164 6.19 -9.55 17.05
C ILE A 164 7.61 -9.60 17.62
N GLN A 165 7.76 -9.55 18.95
CA GLN A 165 9.05 -9.59 19.61
C GLN A 165 9.77 -10.93 19.38
N HIS A 166 9.07 -12.05 19.51
CA HIS A 166 9.60 -13.39 19.28
C HIS A 166 10.15 -13.52 17.85
N ASP A 167 9.36 -13.17 16.85
CA ASP A 167 9.71 -13.36 15.44
C ASP A 167 10.83 -12.43 14.97
N LEU A 168 10.90 -11.22 15.55
CA LEU A 168 11.89 -10.21 15.16
C LEU A 168 13.12 -10.14 16.07
N VAL A 169 13.19 -10.90 17.18
CA VAL A 169 14.33 -10.85 18.13
C VAL A 169 15.67 -11.10 17.45
N ARG A 170 15.73 -12.01 16.48
CA ARG A 170 16.94 -12.34 15.73
C ARG A 170 17.51 -11.15 14.95
N PHE A 171 16.66 -10.22 14.51
CA PHE A 171 17.05 -9.04 13.75
C PHE A 171 17.58 -7.90 14.61
N LYS A 172 17.39 -7.96 15.95
CA LYS A 172 17.98 -6.96 16.86
C LYS A 172 19.51 -6.92 16.79
N ARG A 173 20.14 -8.07 16.54
CA ARG A 173 21.61 -8.14 16.36
C ARG A 173 22.10 -7.42 15.10
N PHE A 174 21.27 -7.31 14.09
CA PHE A 174 21.55 -6.54 12.89
C PHE A 174 21.58 -5.03 13.14
N LYS A 175 20.94 -4.57 14.23
CA LYS A 175 20.82 -3.16 14.63
C LYS A 175 20.29 -2.29 13.46
N PRO A 176 19.08 -2.55 12.96
CA PRO A 176 18.53 -1.75 11.87
C PRO A 176 18.39 -0.30 12.31
N GLU A 177 18.68 0.63 11.40
CA GLU A 177 18.46 2.07 11.57
C GLU A 177 17.08 2.46 11.01
N THR A 178 16.58 1.66 10.08
CA THR A 178 15.25 1.81 9.49
C THR A 178 14.59 0.45 9.32
N ILE A 179 13.28 0.41 9.56
CA ILE A 179 12.40 -0.70 9.21
C ILE A 179 11.55 -0.26 8.04
N LEU A 180 11.54 -1.04 6.95
CA LEU A 180 10.76 -0.79 5.75
C LEU A 180 9.57 -1.75 5.73
N LEU A 181 8.34 -1.21 5.74
CA LEU A 181 7.11 -1.98 5.70
C LEU A 181 6.73 -2.24 4.24
N ALA A 182 7.08 -3.42 3.73
CA ALA A 182 6.78 -3.83 2.36
C ALA A 182 5.46 -4.62 2.24
N HIS A 183 4.55 -4.41 3.18
CA HIS A 183 3.17 -4.86 3.15
C HIS A 183 2.27 -3.76 3.73
N THR A 184 1.17 -3.45 3.06
CA THR A 184 0.31 -2.31 3.41
C THR A 184 -0.33 -2.44 4.78
N ASN A 185 -0.72 -3.65 5.20
CA ASN A 185 -1.32 -3.92 6.52
C ASN A 185 -0.35 -3.63 7.68
N PHE A 186 0.96 -3.77 7.46
CA PHE A 186 1.95 -3.59 8.53
C PHE A 186 2.05 -2.15 9.05
N VAL A 187 1.34 -1.20 8.43
CA VAL A 187 1.27 0.17 8.97
C VAL A 187 0.65 0.21 10.37
N ASP A 188 -0.26 -0.70 10.69
CA ASP A 188 -0.95 -0.75 11.99
C ASP A 188 -0.02 -1.13 13.15
N ILE A 189 1.03 -1.91 12.87
CA ILE A 189 1.97 -2.34 13.92
C ILE A 189 3.17 -1.41 14.12
N LYS A 190 3.20 -0.22 13.49
CA LYS A 190 4.31 0.75 13.64
C LYS A 190 4.63 1.08 15.09
N LYS A 191 3.58 1.29 15.90
CA LYS A 191 3.77 1.62 17.33
C LYS A 191 4.45 0.50 18.09
N ASP A 192 4.11 -0.75 17.78
CA ASP A 192 4.67 -1.91 18.46
C ASP A 192 6.11 -2.17 18.01
N LEU A 193 6.40 -2.00 16.72
CA LEU A 193 7.77 -2.01 16.22
C LEU A 193 8.65 -0.93 16.89
N SER A 194 8.11 0.28 17.09
CA SER A 194 8.83 1.35 17.79
C SER A 194 9.13 1.01 19.26
N LYS A 195 8.22 0.31 19.96
CA LYS A 195 8.46 -0.19 21.32
C LYS A 195 9.57 -1.25 21.35
N ILE A 196 9.60 -2.14 20.35
CA ILE A 196 10.53 -3.28 20.28
C ILE A 196 11.94 -2.86 19.89
N PHE A 197 12.07 -2.00 18.88
CA PHE A 197 13.37 -1.59 18.31
C PHE A 197 13.88 -0.26 18.89
N GLY A 198 13.04 0.48 19.58
CA GLY A 198 13.35 1.77 20.17
C GLY A 198 13.01 2.97 19.28
N PRO A 199 12.85 4.16 19.87
CA PRO A 199 12.34 5.36 19.19
C PRO A 199 13.33 5.96 18.17
N HIS A 200 14.58 5.53 18.17
CA HIS A 200 15.62 5.97 17.23
C HIS A 200 15.58 5.21 15.90
N VAL A 201 14.86 4.09 15.83
CA VAL A 201 14.69 3.33 14.59
C VAL A 201 13.54 3.94 13.79
N LYS A 202 13.84 4.38 12.57
CA LYS A 202 12.83 4.91 11.66
C LYS A 202 11.97 3.77 11.12
N ILE A 203 10.67 4.03 10.96
CA ILE A 203 9.75 3.08 10.34
C ILE A 203 9.12 3.77 9.14
N GLU A 204 9.46 3.27 7.96
CA GLU A 204 9.03 3.84 6.68
C GLU A 204 8.04 2.89 5.99
N ASP A 205 7.02 3.47 5.38
CA ASP A 205 6.05 2.79 4.53
C ASP A 205 5.87 3.54 3.20
N GLY A 206 5.06 3.02 2.32
CA GLY A 206 4.80 3.65 1.03
C GLY A 206 3.63 4.64 1.01
N PHE A 207 2.93 4.89 2.13
CA PHE A 207 1.69 5.66 2.15
C PHE A 207 1.86 7.10 1.69
N SER A 208 2.77 7.84 2.32
CA SER A 208 2.99 9.26 2.01
C SER A 208 3.45 9.47 0.56
N ASP A 209 4.33 8.60 0.06
CA ASP A 209 4.82 8.69 -1.32
C ASP A 209 3.73 8.32 -2.34
N THR A 210 2.94 7.27 -2.04
CA THR A 210 1.79 6.90 -2.88
C THR A 210 0.75 8.02 -2.92
N PHE A 211 0.46 8.62 -1.77
CA PHE A 211 -0.48 9.76 -1.67
C PHE A 211 0.01 10.97 -2.47
N ARG A 212 1.29 11.33 -2.34
CA ARG A 212 1.89 12.42 -3.11
C ARG A 212 1.79 12.19 -4.61
N ASN A 213 2.08 10.97 -5.06
CA ASN A 213 1.94 10.57 -6.45
C ASN A 213 0.47 10.65 -6.92
N LEU A 214 -0.47 10.20 -6.09
CA LEU A 214 -1.92 10.31 -6.35
C LEU A 214 -2.33 11.77 -6.53
N CYS A 215 -1.96 12.65 -5.59
CA CYS A 215 -2.25 14.09 -5.67
C CYS A 215 -1.69 14.71 -6.95
N SER A 216 -0.45 14.37 -7.31
CA SER A 216 0.18 14.85 -8.54
C SER A 216 -0.60 14.41 -9.79
N MET A 217 -1.02 13.15 -9.86
CA MET A 217 -1.79 12.61 -10.99
C MET A 217 -3.19 13.22 -11.09
N LEU A 218 -3.82 13.55 -9.96
CA LEU A 218 -5.13 14.21 -9.90
C LEU A 218 -5.07 15.72 -10.15
N GLY A 219 -3.86 16.30 -10.21
CA GLY A 219 -3.65 17.73 -10.39
C GLY A 219 -3.84 18.56 -9.12
N PHE A 220 -3.86 17.93 -7.94
CA PHE A 220 -3.90 18.63 -6.65
C PHE A 220 -2.52 19.14 -6.29
N ARG A 221 -2.32 20.47 -6.41
CA ARG A 221 -1.08 21.15 -6.03
C ARG A 221 -1.14 21.56 -4.55
N GLY A 222 -0.04 21.37 -3.83
CA GLY A 222 0.09 21.82 -2.42
C GLY A 222 -0.38 20.84 -1.36
N LEU A 223 -0.93 19.67 -1.73
CA LEU A 223 -1.26 18.59 -0.80
C LEU A 223 -0.11 17.58 -0.65
N ASP A 224 1.12 18.02 -0.85
CA ASP A 224 2.33 17.19 -0.85
C ASP A 224 2.80 16.72 0.54
N GLY A 225 1.90 16.74 1.53
CA GLY A 225 2.15 16.19 2.87
C GLY A 225 3.11 17.01 3.72
N ARG A 226 3.37 18.26 3.36
CA ARG A 226 4.03 19.19 4.29
C ARG A 226 3.02 19.55 5.38
N LYS A 227 3.20 18.96 6.56
CA LYS A 227 2.61 19.52 7.77
C LYS A 227 3.10 20.97 7.84
N SER A 228 2.18 21.93 7.80
CA SER A 228 2.45 23.25 8.37
C SER A 228 2.90 23.00 9.80
N GLU A 229 4.15 23.30 10.09
CA GLU A 229 4.72 23.33 11.42
C GLU A 229 3.92 24.28 12.34
#